data_0ec3fa53d81fb4637fb2ec349cc1d76e
#
_entry.id   0ec3fa53d81fb4637fb2ec349cc1d76e
#
_cell.length_a   1.000
_cell.length_b   1.000
_cell.length_c   1.000
_cell.angle_alpha   90.00
_cell.angle_beta   90.00
_cell.angle_gamma   90.00
#
_symmetry.space_group_name_H-M   'P 1'
#
loop_
_entity.id
_entity.type
_entity.pdbx_description
1 polymer ?
#
loop_
_entity_poly.entity_id
_entity_poly.type
_entity_poly.pdbx_seq_one_letter_code
_entity_poly.pdbx_strand_id
1 'polypeptide(L)'
;QHPCWYVLDRTEPVSKDTRLVYCSPDLAILIQNNWHLIRFDMQSAPKNPIDELEANAMVFWAKQQDGFPQRELSYRLHTIGWRRGFWHTETYQPTYQSVHQSIQLLENDCRAMENMHQYGIRNLTLLPLATSSKTCESCSYRSHCPASEGLLHAQQEQKLLQLAHSSQSSKT
;
A
#
# COMPACT_ATOMS: atom_id res chain seq x y z
N GLN A 1 32.23 -1.24 17.17
CA GLN A 1 31.64 -0.93 15.87
C GLN A 1 30.95 0.44 15.97
N HIS A 2 31.38 1.38 15.15
CA HIS A 2 30.68 2.67 15.07
C HIS A 2 29.36 2.45 14.34
N PRO A 3 28.24 3.03 14.81
CA PRO A 3 26.98 2.96 14.11
C PRO A 3 27.15 3.61 12.74
N CYS A 4 26.77 2.88 11.71
CA CYS A 4 26.69 3.40 10.35
C CYS A 4 25.24 3.83 10.11
N TRP A 5 25.03 5.02 9.57
CA TRP A 5 23.70 5.52 9.31
C TRP A 5 23.64 6.23 7.97
N TYR A 6 22.47 6.11 7.35
CA TYR A 6 22.16 6.75 6.08
C TYR A 6 20.98 7.69 6.30
N VAL A 7 21.14 8.91 5.86
CA VAL A 7 20.03 9.85 5.66
C VAL A 7 19.66 9.76 4.18
N LEU A 8 18.41 9.47 3.90
CA LEU A 8 17.94 9.31 2.54
C LEU A 8 17.32 10.64 2.08
N ASP A 9 18.07 11.41 1.32
CA ASP A 9 17.63 12.69 0.76
C ASP A 9 16.54 12.52 -0.32
N ARG A 10 16.42 11.33 -0.88
CA ARG A 10 15.47 11.02 -1.95
C ARG A 10 14.82 9.68 -1.74
N THR A 11 13.54 9.64 -2.03
CA THR A 11 12.80 8.40 -2.18
C THR A 11 13.18 7.76 -3.51
N GLU A 12 14.10 6.83 -3.49
CA GLU A 12 14.44 6.05 -4.67
C GLU A 12 13.47 4.88 -4.80
N PRO A 13 12.84 4.72 -5.98
CA PRO A 13 11.97 3.57 -6.20
C PRO A 13 12.78 2.30 -6.36
N VAL A 14 12.22 1.19 -5.92
CA VAL A 14 12.68 -0.13 -6.31
C VAL A 14 11.82 -0.67 -7.43
N SER A 15 12.45 -1.33 -8.37
CA SER A 15 11.73 -1.98 -9.46
C SER A 15 11.23 -3.34 -9.02
N LYS A 16 9.95 -3.60 -9.26
CA LYS A 16 9.38 -4.93 -9.21
C LYS A 16 8.64 -5.18 -10.52
N ASP A 17 9.21 -6.05 -11.34
CA ASP A 17 8.82 -6.25 -12.73
C ASP A 17 8.88 -4.91 -13.51
N THR A 18 7.74 -4.42 -14.00
CA THR A 18 7.62 -3.13 -14.71
C THR A 18 7.17 -1.97 -13.83
N ARG A 19 7.00 -2.20 -12.51
CA ARG A 19 6.45 -1.22 -11.58
C ARG A 19 7.53 -0.63 -10.68
N LEU A 20 7.34 0.62 -10.33
CA LEU A 20 8.19 1.33 -9.39
C LEU A 20 7.46 1.48 -8.05
N VAL A 21 8.11 1.00 -6.98
CA VAL A 21 7.59 1.10 -5.61
C VAL A 21 8.45 2.08 -4.83
N TYR A 22 7.82 3.12 -4.29
CA TYR A 22 8.46 4.16 -3.48
C TYR A 22 8.21 3.85 -2.01
N CYS A 23 9.16 3.22 -1.35
CA CYS A 23 9.02 2.76 0.03
C CYS A 23 10.33 2.82 0.82
N SER A 24 11.21 3.78 0.50
CA SER A 24 12.43 3.98 1.28
C SER A 24 12.10 4.44 2.71
N PRO A 25 12.86 4.04 3.73
CA PRO A 25 12.77 4.62 5.06
C PRO A 25 13.27 6.07 5.06
N ASP A 26 12.88 6.86 6.06
CA ASP A 26 13.41 8.22 6.24
C ASP A 26 14.84 8.18 6.78
N LEU A 27 15.18 7.12 7.54
CA LEU A 27 16.50 6.93 8.13
C LEU A 27 16.80 5.43 8.29
N ALA A 28 18.03 5.03 8.00
CA ALA A 28 18.53 3.69 8.25
C ALA A 28 19.78 3.74 9.13
N ILE A 29 19.79 3.01 10.25
CA ILE A 29 20.88 3.01 11.23
C ILE A 29 21.31 1.56 11.51
N LEU A 30 22.62 1.30 11.51
CA LEU A 30 23.16 0.01 11.92
C LEU A 30 23.53 0.06 13.42
N ILE A 31 22.81 -0.70 14.23
CA ILE A 31 23.03 -0.83 15.68
C ILE A 31 23.13 -2.31 16.03
N GLN A 32 24.21 -2.69 16.72
CA GLN A 32 24.42 -4.06 17.19
C GLN A 32 24.18 -5.13 16.11
N ASN A 33 24.67 -4.88 14.91
CA ASN A 33 24.55 -5.76 13.75
C ASN A 33 23.12 -5.94 13.20
N ASN A 34 22.17 -5.08 13.60
CA ASN A 34 20.83 -4.98 13.05
C ASN A 34 20.63 -3.63 12.37
N TRP A 35 19.99 -3.63 11.23
CA TRP A 35 19.56 -2.44 10.54
C TRP A 35 18.21 -1.96 11.08
N HIS A 36 18.21 -0.76 11.62
CA HIS A 36 16.99 -0.09 12.08
C HIS A 36 16.52 0.85 10.98
N LEU A 37 15.39 0.49 10.35
CA LEU A 37 14.73 1.32 9.35
C LEU A 37 13.66 2.15 10.06
N ILE A 38 13.74 3.46 9.91
CA ILE A 38 12.92 4.42 10.66
C ILE A 38 12.04 5.18 9.71
N ARG A 39 10.76 5.24 10.05
CA ARG A 39 9.74 6.08 9.42
C ARG A 39 9.25 7.14 10.40
N PHE A 40 9.24 8.40 9.99
CA PHE A 40 8.65 9.48 10.77
C PHE A 40 7.20 9.69 10.31
N ASP A 41 6.25 9.31 11.17
CA ASP A 41 4.82 9.56 10.97
C ASP A 41 4.38 10.75 11.83
N MET A 42 4.25 11.91 11.18
CA MET A 42 3.78 13.14 11.84
C MET A 42 2.25 13.27 11.82
N GLN A 43 1.57 12.38 11.16
CA GLN A 43 0.11 12.38 11.04
C GLN A 43 -0.49 11.38 12.01
N SER A 44 -0.72 11.69 13.20
CA SER A 44 -1.26 10.89 14.32
C SER A 44 -2.46 9.95 14.00
N ALA A 45 -2.36 9.14 12.96
CA ALA A 45 -3.33 8.10 12.65
C ALA A 45 -3.23 6.95 13.68
N PRO A 46 -4.32 6.29 14.05
CA PRO A 46 -4.26 5.07 14.82
C PRO A 46 -3.52 3.97 14.03
N LYS A 47 -2.90 3.04 14.74
CA LYS A 47 -2.23 1.89 14.13
C LYS A 47 -3.16 1.16 13.14
N ASN A 48 -2.70 1.00 11.92
CA ASN A 48 -3.48 0.44 10.81
C ASN A 48 -2.65 -0.72 10.21
N PRO A 49 -3.28 -1.80 9.71
CA PRO A 49 -2.60 -2.82 8.92
C PRO A 49 -1.73 -2.31 7.77
N ILE A 50 -2.04 -1.12 7.25
CA ILE A 50 -1.21 -0.41 6.26
C ILE A 50 0.21 -0.13 6.79
N ASP A 51 0.38 0.14 8.08
CA ASP A 51 1.69 0.42 8.67
C ASP A 51 2.62 -0.79 8.56
N GLU A 52 2.08 -2.00 8.72
CA GLU A 52 2.84 -3.24 8.52
C GLU A 52 3.19 -3.48 7.06
N LEU A 53 2.30 -3.14 6.13
CA LEU A 53 2.53 -3.22 4.70
C LEU A 53 3.67 -2.28 4.28
N GLU A 54 3.64 -1.02 4.73
CA GLU A 54 4.69 -0.05 4.48
C GLU A 54 6.02 -0.50 5.10
N ALA A 55 6.00 -1.00 6.33
CA ALA A 55 7.17 -1.52 7.02
C ALA A 55 7.84 -2.67 6.23
N ASN A 56 7.06 -3.63 5.76
CA ASN A 56 7.56 -4.75 4.96
C ASN A 56 8.07 -4.28 3.59
N ALA A 57 7.43 -3.29 2.99
CA ALA A 57 7.90 -2.69 1.73
C ALA A 57 9.26 -1.98 1.90
N MET A 58 9.50 -1.32 3.05
CA MET A 58 10.82 -0.74 3.36
C MET A 58 11.92 -1.81 3.45
N VAL A 59 11.62 -2.99 4.00
CA VAL A 59 12.59 -4.11 4.00
C VAL A 59 12.86 -4.60 2.58
N PHE A 60 11.82 -4.72 1.76
CA PHE A 60 11.98 -5.08 0.36
C PHE A 60 12.86 -4.07 -0.40
N TRP A 61 12.66 -2.77 -0.16
CA TRP A 61 13.51 -1.71 -0.70
C TRP A 61 14.95 -1.88 -0.23
N ALA A 62 15.19 -2.02 1.08
CA ALA A 62 16.53 -2.12 1.65
C ALA A 62 17.31 -3.31 1.08
N LYS A 63 16.68 -4.46 0.89
CA LYS A 63 17.31 -5.67 0.32
C LYS A 63 17.80 -5.48 -1.13
N GLN A 64 17.32 -4.46 -1.83
CA GLN A 64 17.76 -4.14 -3.19
C GLN A 64 18.86 -3.09 -3.23
N GLN A 65 19.21 -2.51 -2.07
CA GLN A 65 20.29 -1.53 -1.98
C GLN A 65 21.62 -2.22 -1.63
N ASP A 66 22.70 -1.71 -2.19
CA ASP A 66 24.04 -2.18 -1.87
C ASP A 66 24.38 -1.94 -0.41
N GLY A 67 25.01 -2.93 0.22
CA GLY A 67 25.43 -2.85 1.61
C GLY A 67 24.37 -3.27 2.65
N PHE A 68 23.15 -3.53 2.24
CA PHE A 68 22.11 -4.04 3.14
C PHE A 68 22.01 -5.58 3.12
N PRO A 69 21.73 -6.24 4.26
CA PRO A 69 21.65 -7.68 4.34
C PRO A 69 20.41 -8.23 3.62
N GLN A 70 20.52 -9.46 3.14
CA GLN A 70 19.40 -10.14 2.47
C GLN A 70 18.43 -10.84 3.43
N ARG A 71 18.78 -10.95 4.72
CA ARG A 71 17.96 -11.64 5.73
C ARG A 71 17.05 -10.66 6.44
N GLU A 72 15.76 -10.91 6.42
CA GLU A 72 14.72 -10.08 7.05
C GLU A 72 14.93 -9.90 8.56
N LEU A 73 15.40 -10.93 9.23
CA LEU A 73 15.70 -10.89 10.66
C LEU A 73 16.80 -9.91 11.06
N SER A 74 17.59 -9.44 10.09
CA SER A 74 18.62 -8.41 10.31
C SER A 74 18.05 -7.00 10.39
N TYR A 75 16.74 -6.85 10.22
CA TYR A 75 16.05 -5.57 10.26
C TYR A 75 15.18 -5.41 11.50
N ARG A 76 15.04 -4.16 11.93
CA ARG A 76 14.10 -3.67 12.93
C ARG A 76 13.44 -2.43 12.35
N LEU A 77 12.13 -2.38 12.34
CA LEU A 77 11.40 -1.25 11.78
C LEU A 77 10.81 -0.42 12.91
N HIS A 78 10.94 0.88 12.79
CA HIS A 78 10.44 1.82 13.78
C HIS A 78 9.61 2.87 13.08
N THR A 79 8.36 3.03 13.53
CA THR A 79 7.56 4.18 13.21
C THR A 79 7.61 5.14 14.39
N ILE A 80 8.12 6.34 14.16
CA ILE A 80 8.24 7.39 15.18
C ILE A 80 7.24 8.48 14.85
N GLY A 81 6.28 8.69 15.72
CA GLY A 81 5.23 9.68 15.54
C GLY A 81 5.09 10.63 16.73
N TRP A 82 4.52 11.80 16.47
CA TRP A 82 4.19 12.78 17.50
C TRP A 82 2.69 12.78 17.77
N ARG A 83 2.27 12.38 18.99
CA ARG A 83 0.87 12.31 19.37
C ARG A 83 0.65 12.96 20.73
N ARG A 84 -0.34 13.83 20.84
CA ARG A 84 -0.76 14.45 22.13
C ARG A 84 0.39 15.06 22.95
N GLY A 85 1.38 15.64 22.29
CA GLY A 85 2.53 16.27 22.94
C GLY A 85 3.69 15.32 23.30
N PHE A 86 3.66 14.06 22.85
CA PHE A 86 4.68 13.06 23.16
C PHE A 86 5.14 12.33 21.90
N TRP A 87 6.42 11.94 21.89
CA TRP A 87 6.94 11.00 20.91
C TRP A 87 6.50 9.59 21.23
N HIS A 88 5.98 8.91 20.23
CA HIS A 88 5.63 7.51 20.27
C HIS A 88 6.49 6.74 19.29
N THR A 89 7.00 5.59 19.73
CA THR A 89 7.75 4.68 18.84
C THR A 89 7.05 3.34 18.83
N GLU A 90 6.71 2.87 17.65
CA GLU A 90 6.25 1.52 17.42
C GLU A 90 7.37 0.74 16.75
N THR A 91 7.58 -0.50 17.18
CA THR A 91 8.63 -1.37 16.62
C THR A 91 8.00 -2.60 16.00
N TYR A 92 8.43 -2.93 14.80
CA TYR A 92 7.99 -4.09 14.06
C TYR A 92 9.21 -4.96 13.68
N GLN A 93 9.07 -6.29 13.84
CA GLN A 93 10.05 -7.27 13.43
C GLN A 93 9.57 -7.97 12.17
N PRO A 94 10.21 -7.74 11.01
CA PRO A 94 9.84 -8.39 9.76
C PRO A 94 10.24 -9.88 9.79
N THR A 95 9.47 -10.67 9.07
CA THR A 95 9.79 -12.07 8.75
C THR A 95 9.82 -12.24 7.24
N TYR A 96 10.45 -13.29 6.76
CA TYR A 96 10.41 -13.63 5.33
C TYR A 96 8.96 -13.71 4.82
N GLN A 97 8.10 -14.39 5.58
CA GLN A 97 6.70 -14.59 5.20
C GLN A 97 5.93 -13.27 5.15
N SER A 98 6.08 -12.39 6.16
CA SER A 98 5.38 -11.10 6.18
C SER A 98 5.81 -10.19 5.04
N VAL A 99 7.10 -10.10 4.75
CA VAL A 99 7.63 -9.32 3.62
C VAL A 99 7.10 -9.87 2.29
N HIS A 100 7.18 -11.18 2.10
CA HIS A 100 6.71 -11.82 0.86
C HIS A 100 5.21 -11.61 0.64
N GLN A 101 4.38 -11.81 1.67
CA GLN A 101 2.92 -11.60 1.58
C GLN A 101 2.57 -10.14 1.30
N SER A 102 3.27 -9.19 1.93
CA SER A 102 3.06 -7.76 1.68
C SER A 102 3.39 -7.37 0.25
N ILE A 103 4.48 -7.87 -0.32
CA ILE A 103 4.83 -7.60 -1.71
C ILE A 103 3.85 -8.24 -2.68
N GLN A 104 3.39 -9.48 -2.42
CA GLN A 104 2.33 -10.10 -3.21
C GLN A 104 1.03 -9.32 -3.18
N LEU A 105 0.65 -8.78 -2.01
CA LEU A 105 -0.54 -7.94 -1.89
C LEU A 105 -0.40 -6.68 -2.75
N LEU A 106 0.72 -5.96 -2.65
CA LEU A 106 0.99 -4.78 -3.49
C LEU A 106 0.93 -5.10 -4.99
N GLU A 107 1.50 -6.23 -5.41
CA GLU A 107 1.45 -6.66 -6.81
C GLU A 107 0.02 -6.94 -7.28
N ASN A 108 -0.77 -7.60 -6.45
CA ASN A 108 -2.18 -7.89 -6.75
C ASN A 108 -3.02 -6.60 -6.82
N ASP A 109 -2.81 -5.68 -5.90
CA ASP A 109 -3.49 -4.38 -5.89
C ASP A 109 -3.12 -3.55 -7.12
N CYS A 110 -1.85 -3.47 -7.45
CA CYS A 110 -1.41 -2.79 -8.68
C CYS A 110 -2.03 -3.42 -9.94
N ARG A 111 -2.09 -4.74 -10.02
CA ARG A 111 -2.72 -5.44 -11.15
C ARG A 111 -4.23 -5.18 -11.19
N ALA A 112 -4.89 -5.18 -10.04
CA ALA A 112 -6.31 -4.84 -9.96
C ALA A 112 -6.57 -3.38 -10.41
N MET A 113 -5.71 -2.44 -10.00
CA MET A 113 -5.79 -1.04 -10.43
C MET A 113 -5.58 -0.88 -11.94
N GLU A 114 -4.61 -1.60 -12.53
CA GLU A 114 -4.39 -1.60 -13.97
C GLU A 114 -5.61 -2.14 -14.74
N ASN A 115 -6.17 -3.25 -14.27
CA ASN A 115 -7.39 -3.81 -14.86
C ASN A 115 -8.56 -2.83 -14.75
N MET A 116 -8.72 -2.16 -13.62
CA MET A 116 -9.74 -1.13 -13.45
C MET A 116 -9.51 0.06 -14.40
N HIS A 117 -8.28 0.49 -14.55
CA HIS A 117 -7.92 1.56 -15.47
C HIS A 117 -8.22 1.20 -16.94
N GLN A 118 -7.93 -0.02 -17.33
CA GLN A 118 -8.14 -0.47 -18.72
C GLN A 118 -9.62 -0.77 -19.05
N TYR A 119 -10.34 -1.37 -18.12
CA TYR A 119 -11.65 -1.96 -18.38
C TYR A 119 -12.77 -1.33 -17.56
N GLY A 120 -12.48 -0.88 -16.34
CA GLY A 120 -13.50 -0.43 -15.40
C GLY A 120 -14.25 0.83 -15.84
N ILE A 121 -13.57 1.75 -16.52
CA ILE A 121 -14.17 2.99 -17.06
C ILE A 121 -15.24 2.68 -18.13
N ARG A 122 -15.08 1.56 -18.84
CA ARG A 122 -15.99 1.12 -19.92
C ARG A 122 -17.01 0.08 -19.46
N ASN A 123 -16.83 -0.49 -18.29
CA ASN A 123 -17.66 -1.56 -17.77
C ASN A 123 -17.99 -1.33 -16.30
N LEU A 124 -19.22 -0.86 -16.05
CA LEU A 124 -19.70 -0.56 -14.71
C LEU A 124 -19.59 -1.77 -13.75
N THR A 125 -19.66 -3.00 -14.25
CA THR A 125 -19.57 -4.21 -13.42
C THR A 125 -18.19 -4.40 -12.78
N LEU A 126 -17.15 -3.85 -13.37
CA LEU A 126 -15.76 -3.95 -12.91
C LEU A 126 -15.33 -2.73 -12.08
N LEU A 127 -16.13 -1.66 -12.06
CA LEU A 127 -15.79 -0.43 -11.36
C LEU A 127 -16.09 -0.58 -9.87
N PRO A 128 -15.11 -0.35 -8.97
CA PRO A 128 -15.37 -0.33 -7.53
C PRO A 128 -16.10 0.96 -7.17
N LEU A 129 -17.41 0.88 -7.00
CA LEU A 129 -18.21 2.04 -6.61
C LEU A 129 -18.01 2.37 -5.13
N ALA A 130 -18.12 3.66 -4.81
CA ALA A 130 -18.07 4.12 -3.42
C ALA A 130 -19.17 3.45 -2.58
N THR A 131 -18.88 3.19 -1.31
CA THR A 131 -19.83 2.57 -0.38
C THR A 131 -20.83 3.58 0.20
N SER A 132 -20.51 4.87 0.10
CA SER A 132 -21.36 5.95 0.61
C SER A 132 -21.37 7.18 -0.28
N SER A 133 -22.48 7.92 -0.29
CA SER A 133 -22.60 9.18 -1.03
C SER A 133 -21.54 10.20 -0.57
N LYS A 134 -21.22 10.24 0.72
CA LYS A 134 -20.19 11.14 1.28
C LYS A 134 -18.81 10.88 0.67
N THR A 135 -18.43 9.62 0.53
CA THR A 135 -17.17 9.23 -0.14
C THR A 135 -17.18 9.63 -1.60
N CYS A 136 -18.32 9.44 -2.29
CA CYS A 136 -18.49 9.83 -3.68
C CYS A 136 -18.42 11.35 -3.87
N GLU A 137 -19.04 12.12 -2.97
CA GLU A 137 -19.05 13.60 -3.02
C GLU A 137 -17.65 14.20 -2.85
N SER A 138 -16.81 13.60 -2.02
CA SER A 138 -15.42 14.03 -1.79
C SER A 138 -14.41 13.50 -2.79
N CYS A 139 -14.83 12.69 -3.77
CA CYS A 139 -13.95 12.08 -4.74
C CYS A 139 -13.49 13.08 -5.82
N SER A 140 -12.19 13.25 -5.96
CA SER A 140 -11.59 14.12 -6.98
C SER A 140 -11.85 13.66 -8.42
N TYR A 141 -12.18 12.39 -8.63
CA TYR A 141 -12.48 11.80 -9.94
C TYR A 141 -13.97 11.76 -10.27
N ARG A 142 -14.84 12.35 -9.45
CA ARG A 142 -16.28 12.28 -9.59
C ARG A 142 -16.77 12.73 -10.97
N SER A 143 -16.22 13.81 -11.53
CA SER A 143 -16.62 14.36 -12.83
C SER A 143 -16.36 13.41 -14.01
N HIS A 144 -15.47 12.45 -13.86
CA HIS A 144 -15.11 11.47 -14.90
C HIS A 144 -15.64 10.05 -14.58
N CYS A 145 -16.33 9.91 -13.45
CA CYS A 145 -16.85 8.63 -13.00
C CYS A 145 -18.18 8.32 -13.67
N PRO A 146 -18.38 7.10 -14.20
CA PRO A 146 -19.69 6.68 -14.76
C PRO A 146 -20.84 6.79 -13.76
N ALA A 147 -20.54 6.76 -12.44
CA ALA A 147 -21.53 6.90 -11.37
C ALA A 147 -21.71 8.35 -10.89
N SER A 148 -21.19 9.35 -11.58
CA SER A 148 -21.16 10.76 -11.12
C SER A 148 -22.53 11.36 -10.85
N GLU A 149 -23.54 10.95 -11.62
CA GLU A 149 -24.91 11.49 -11.55
C GLU A 149 -25.81 10.79 -10.54
N GLY A 150 -25.44 9.62 -10.05
CA GLY A 150 -26.27 8.88 -9.09
C GLY A 150 -25.63 7.59 -8.59
N LEU A 151 -24.90 7.67 -7.47
CA LEU A 151 -24.26 6.50 -6.88
C LEU A 151 -25.24 5.34 -6.64
N LEU A 152 -26.42 5.61 -6.08
CA LEU A 152 -27.41 4.58 -5.79
C LEU A 152 -27.94 3.91 -7.07
N HIS A 153 -28.17 4.70 -8.11
CA HIS A 153 -28.59 4.17 -9.41
C HIS A 153 -27.50 3.29 -10.01
N ALA A 154 -26.25 3.77 -10.03
CA ALA A 154 -25.13 3.00 -10.54
C ALA A 154 -24.87 1.71 -9.76
N GLN A 155 -25.04 1.72 -8.44
CA GLN A 155 -24.95 0.51 -7.60
C GLN A 155 -26.07 -0.50 -7.92
N GLN A 156 -27.30 -0.05 -8.15
CA GLN A 156 -28.40 -0.90 -8.53
C GLN A 156 -28.19 -1.51 -9.93
N GLU A 157 -27.79 -0.70 -10.89
CA GLU A 157 -27.48 -1.15 -12.25
C GLU A 157 -26.33 -2.17 -12.25
N GLN A 158 -25.24 -1.87 -11.53
CA GLN A 158 -24.11 -2.79 -11.37
C GLN A 158 -24.57 -4.15 -10.83
N LYS A 159 -25.42 -4.15 -9.80
CA LYS A 159 -25.94 -5.38 -9.21
C LYS A 159 -26.80 -6.18 -10.20
N LEU A 160 -27.63 -5.51 -10.98
CA LEU A 160 -28.43 -6.17 -12.00
C LEU A 160 -27.57 -6.79 -13.10
N LEU A 161 -26.57 -6.08 -13.58
CA LEU A 161 -25.63 -6.58 -14.58
C LEU A 161 -24.83 -7.78 -14.07
N GLN A 162 -24.36 -7.75 -12.81
CA GLN A 162 -23.66 -8.87 -12.18
C GLN A 162 -24.54 -10.12 -12.07
N LEU A 163 -25.81 -9.95 -11.71
CA LEU A 163 -26.80 -11.06 -11.67
C LEU A 163 -27.08 -11.64 -13.07
N ALA A 164 -27.16 -10.80 -14.08
CA ALA A 164 -27.36 -11.26 -15.46
C ALA A 164 -26.15 -12.08 -15.95
N HIS A 165 -24.91 -11.66 -15.65
CA HIS A 165 -23.70 -12.42 -16.00
C HIS A 165 -23.62 -13.76 -15.27
N SER A 166 -23.95 -13.81 -13.98
CA SER A 166 -23.92 -15.06 -13.20
C SER A 166 -24.96 -16.10 -13.70
N SER A 167 -26.10 -15.63 -14.16
CA SER A 167 -27.15 -16.51 -14.71
C SER A 167 -26.80 -17.08 -16.10
N GLN A 168 -25.94 -16.43 -16.85
CA GLN A 168 -25.43 -16.95 -18.14
C GLN A 168 -24.33 -18.00 -17.95
N SER A 169 -23.47 -17.82 -16.96
CA SER A 169 -22.36 -18.76 -16.66
C SER A 169 -22.85 -20.09 -16.07
N SER A 170 -24.04 -20.15 -15.52
CA SER A 170 -24.62 -21.38 -14.95
C SER A 170 -25.37 -22.25 -15.98
N LYS A 171 -25.41 -21.84 -17.25
CA LYS A 171 -26.09 -22.57 -18.35
C LYS A 171 -25.13 -23.21 -19.35
N THR A 172 -23.83 -23.10 -19.10
CA THR A 172 -22.75 -23.75 -19.86
C THR A 172 -22.11 -24.85 -19.04
#